data_3415e7c03f9cef6db42f6dbc3b0147d2
#
_entry.id   3415e7c03f9cef6db42f6dbc3b0147d2
#
_cell.length_a   1.000
_cell.length_b   1.000
_cell.length_c   1.000
_cell.angle_alpha   90.00
_cell.angle_beta   90.00
_cell.angle_gamma   90.00
#
_symmetry.space_group_name_H-M   'P 1'
#
loop_
_entity.id
_entity.type
_entity.pdbx_description
1 polymer ?
#
loop_
_entity_poly.entity_id
_entity_poly.type
_entity_poly.pdbx_seq_one_letter_code
_entity_poly.pdbx_strand_id
1 'polypeptide(L)'
;MTKTVFVTGAASGTGYAIAERYAREGYAVVITSREQHRADEAAAKISADYKVPACGYELDIRNEERIKEIFNDTDQKELFIETVVLNAADLGYGTDPAKGQDFFTVSAEEFGRVFETNLVWNFMIVRQAALRMREHGKGAVVFIGSNTAYRAIPNRTAYCASKGGMIAMAKAMAVDLGPYGIRCNIVLPGTIKTERWVAMGDKQIVNGELTPIGDISDFEDIAEAAWYFGSDASKNVTGAELTVDGGMSCQLYPVKLNEWKRIAKAVK
;
A
#
# COMPACT_ATOMS: atom_id res chain seq x y z
N MET A 1 15.92 -21.23 3.62
CA MET A 1 15.09 -20.12 4.09
C MET A 1 13.80 -20.06 3.29
N THR A 2 12.68 -19.84 3.97
CA THR A 2 11.37 -19.73 3.31
C THR A 2 11.16 -18.33 2.78
N LYS A 3 10.76 -18.21 1.51
CA LYS A 3 10.40 -16.90 0.92
C LYS A 3 9.26 -16.28 1.70
N THR A 4 9.44 -15.04 2.10
CA THR A 4 8.52 -14.36 2.99
C THR A 4 8.13 -12.98 2.45
N VAL A 5 6.86 -12.63 2.59
CA VAL A 5 6.38 -11.27 2.42
C VAL A 5 6.17 -10.61 3.78
N PHE A 6 6.65 -9.39 3.92
CA PHE A 6 6.38 -8.52 5.06
C PHE A 6 5.38 -7.44 4.65
N VAL A 7 4.21 -7.38 5.28
CA VAL A 7 3.15 -6.43 4.93
C VAL A 7 2.79 -5.57 6.12
N THR A 8 2.94 -4.25 5.97
CA THR A 8 2.58 -3.31 7.04
C THR A 8 1.07 -3.03 7.06
N GLY A 9 0.49 -2.98 8.28
CA GLY A 9 -0.94 -2.69 8.46
C GLY A 9 -1.83 -3.73 7.79
N ALA A 10 -1.53 -5.01 7.98
CA ALA A 10 -2.13 -6.12 7.24
C ALA A 10 -3.13 -6.97 8.05
N ALA A 11 -3.59 -6.49 9.21
CA ALA A 11 -4.61 -7.22 9.98
C ALA A 11 -6.02 -7.16 9.35
N SER A 12 -6.25 -6.32 8.35
CA SER A 12 -7.54 -6.21 7.65
C SER A 12 -7.40 -5.47 6.32
N GLY A 13 -8.47 -5.44 5.52
CA GLY A 13 -8.59 -4.64 4.30
C GLY A 13 -7.52 -4.95 3.26
N THR A 14 -7.02 -3.93 2.57
CA THR A 14 -6.04 -4.07 1.49
C THR A 14 -4.77 -4.81 1.93
N GLY A 15 -4.24 -4.49 3.12
CA GLY A 15 -3.04 -5.16 3.63
C GLY A 15 -3.25 -6.66 3.85
N TYR A 16 -4.43 -7.06 4.38
CA TYR A 16 -4.79 -8.47 4.55
C TYR A 16 -4.92 -9.18 3.20
N ALA A 17 -5.62 -8.59 2.23
CA ALA A 17 -5.76 -9.16 0.89
C ALA A 17 -4.39 -9.35 0.20
N ILE A 18 -3.47 -8.38 0.36
CA ILE A 18 -2.10 -8.51 -0.12
C ILE A 18 -1.41 -9.71 0.55
N ALA A 19 -1.44 -9.79 1.88
CA ALA A 19 -0.84 -10.89 2.64
C ALA A 19 -1.41 -12.26 2.20
N GLU A 20 -2.72 -12.34 2.05
CA GLU A 20 -3.43 -13.52 1.56
C GLU A 20 -3.01 -13.90 0.13
N ARG A 21 -2.86 -12.91 -0.75
CA ARG A 21 -2.42 -13.17 -2.14
C ARG A 21 -1.05 -13.84 -2.20
N TYR A 22 -0.10 -13.39 -1.37
CA TYR A 22 1.21 -14.02 -1.26
C TYR A 22 1.14 -15.42 -0.64
N ALA A 23 0.28 -15.62 0.36
CA ALA A 23 0.07 -16.92 1.00
C ALA A 23 -0.45 -17.97 0.00
N ARG A 24 -1.33 -17.59 -0.93
CA ARG A 24 -1.83 -18.44 -2.04
C ARG A 24 -0.69 -18.98 -2.92
N GLU A 25 0.42 -18.24 -3.02
CA GLU A 25 1.61 -18.63 -3.79
C GLU A 25 2.67 -19.34 -2.93
N GLY A 26 2.33 -19.70 -1.69
CA GLY A 26 3.21 -20.46 -0.81
C GLY A 26 4.26 -19.64 -0.08
N TYR A 27 4.16 -18.30 -0.07
CA TYR A 27 5.04 -17.45 0.73
C TYR A 27 4.67 -17.56 2.21
N ALA A 28 5.66 -17.57 3.08
CA ALA A 28 5.44 -17.21 4.47
C ALA A 28 5.04 -15.75 4.58
N VAL A 29 4.26 -15.40 5.61
CA VAL A 29 3.67 -14.07 5.73
C VAL A 29 3.99 -13.45 7.09
N VAL A 30 4.51 -12.23 7.06
CA VAL A 30 4.66 -11.38 8.24
C VAL A 30 3.63 -10.26 8.18
N ILE A 31 2.73 -10.25 9.15
CA ILE A 31 1.64 -9.28 9.28
C ILE A 31 1.97 -8.33 10.42
N THR A 32 1.83 -7.02 10.20
CA THR A 32 1.90 -6.06 11.29
C THR A 32 0.60 -5.32 11.50
N SER A 33 0.31 -4.99 12.75
CA SER A 33 -0.83 -4.19 13.19
C SER A 33 -0.42 -3.35 14.39
N ARG A 34 -1.17 -2.28 14.71
CA ARG A 34 -0.97 -1.53 15.96
C ARG A 34 -1.45 -2.28 17.21
N GLU A 35 -2.15 -3.37 17.03
CA GLU A 35 -2.72 -4.21 18.09
C GLU A 35 -2.27 -5.66 17.85
N GLN A 36 -1.53 -6.25 18.83
CA GLN A 36 -0.97 -7.59 18.71
C GLN A 36 -2.03 -8.65 18.40
N HIS A 37 -3.16 -8.64 19.14
CA HIS A 37 -4.20 -9.64 18.95
C HIS A 37 -4.76 -9.68 17.52
N ARG A 38 -4.90 -8.49 16.87
CA ARG A 38 -5.38 -8.41 15.48
C ARG A 38 -4.35 -8.95 14.49
N ALA A 39 -3.07 -8.74 14.75
CA ALA A 39 -2.01 -9.30 13.92
C ALA A 39 -1.98 -10.83 14.04
N ASP A 40 -2.12 -11.35 15.28
CA ASP A 40 -2.13 -12.79 15.56
C ASP A 40 -3.34 -13.49 14.95
N GLU A 41 -4.53 -12.92 15.07
CA GLU A 41 -5.75 -13.47 14.47
C GLU A 41 -5.64 -13.54 12.94
N ALA A 42 -5.14 -12.48 12.29
CA ALA A 42 -4.93 -12.45 10.86
C ALA A 42 -3.88 -13.47 10.40
N ALA A 43 -2.76 -13.58 11.11
CA ALA A 43 -1.72 -14.56 10.83
C ALA A 43 -2.22 -16.01 11.02
N ALA A 44 -2.94 -16.27 12.11
CA ALA A 44 -3.53 -17.59 12.38
C ALA A 44 -4.50 -18.01 11.28
N LYS A 45 -5.35 -17.07 10.81
CA LYS A 45 -6.29 -17.33 9.72
C LYS A 45 -5.56 -17.66 8.41
N ILE A 46 -4.57 -16.88 8.01
CA ILE A 46 -3.76 -17.16 6.80
C ILE A 46 -3.07 -18.51 6.91
N SER A 47 -2.44 -18.80 8.06
CA SER A 47 -1.78 -20.09 8.27
C SER A 47 -2.75 -21.28 8.20
N ALA A 48 -3.96 -21.12 8.75
CA ALA A 48 -4.99 -22.15 8.70
C ALA A 48 -5.51 -22.39 7.27
N ASP A 49 -5.75 -21.34 6.51
CA ASP A 49 -6.36 -21.41 5.18
C ASP A 49 -5.36 -21.89 4.11
N TYR A 50 -4.11 -21.40 4.16
CA TYR A 50 -3.11 -21.61 3.08
C TYR A 50 -1.98 -22.56 3.46
N LYS A 51 -1.90 -23.03 4.73
CA LYS A 51 -0.86 -23.95 5.20
C LYS A 51 0.57 -23.43 5.05
N VAL A 52 0.74 -22.11 5.16
CA VAL A 52 2.04 -21.43 5.14
C VAL A 52 2.39 -20.91 6.53
N PRO A 53 3.68 -20.73 6.86
CA PRO A 53 4.07 -20.02 8.07
C PRO A 53 3.54 -18.58 8.03
N ALA A 54 2.90 -18.13 9.12
CA ALA A 54 2.45 -16.75 9.25
C ALA A 54 2.74 -16.26 10.67
N CYS A 55 3.26 -15.02 10.78
CA CYS A 55 3.59 -14.38 12.03
C CYS A 55 2.90 -13.01 12.13
N GLY A 56 2.24 -12.77 13.28
CA GLY A 56 1.67 -11.48 13.64
C GLY A 56 2.59 -10.69 14.57
N TYR A 57 2.76 -9.39 14.32
CA TYR A 57 3.52 -8.50 15.20
C TYR A 57 2.80 -7.20 15.45
N GLU A 58 2.78 -6.78 16.70
CA GLU A 58 2.44 -5.40 17.02
C GLU A 58 3.55 -4.48 16.55
N LEU A 59 3.17 -3.47 15.76
CA LEU A 59 4.06 -2.46 15.26
C LEU A 59 3.34 -1.11 15.09
N ASP A 60 3.70 -0.13 15.93
CA ASP A 60 3.65 1.26 15.49
C ASP A 60 4.87 1.48 14.59
N ILE A 61 4.65 1.76 13.32
CA ILE A 61 5.74 1.91 12.34
C ILE A 61 6.72 3.03 12.70
N ARG A 62 6.37 3.90 13.66
CA ARG A 62 7.24 4.98 14.20
C ARG A 62 8.19 4.51 15.29
N ASN A 63 8.20 3.23 15.62
CA ASN A 63 9.10 2.65 16.62
C ASN A 63 10.27 1.91 15.93
N GLU A 64 11.42 2.59 15.80
CA GLU A 64 12.59 2.05 15.11
C GLU A 64 13.15 0.78 15.77
N GLU A 65 13.22 0.75 17.10
CA GLU A 65 13.73 -0.43 17.81
C GLU A 65 12.81 -1.63 17.58
N ARG A 66 11.49 -1.40 17.62
CA ARG A 66 10.52 -2.47 17.35
C ARG A 66 10.62 -3.00 15.92
N ILE A 67 10.87 -2.13 14.94
CA ILE A 67 11.15 -2.57 13.56
C ILE A 67 12.36 -3.50 13.55
N LYS A 68 13.49 -3.11 14.17
CA LYS A 68 14.71 -3.94 14.23
C LYS A 68 14.47 -5.29 14.92
N GLU A 69 13.74 -5.29 16.05
CA GLU A 69 13.38 -6.52 16.78
C GLU A 69 12.60 -7.50 15.90
N ILE A 70 11.59 -7.01 15.15
CA ILE A 70 10.79 -7.86 14.28
C ILE A 70 11.66 -8.49 13.18
N PHE A 71 12.50 -7.70 12.52
CA PHE A 71 13.39 -8.24 11.49
C PHE A 71 14.41 -9.24 12.06
N ASN A 72 14.92 -9.02 13.25
CA ASN A 72 15.82 -9.96 13.92
C ASN A 72 15.08 -11.27 14.30
N ASP A 73 13.84 -11.18 14.76
CA ASP A 73 13.03 -12.36 15.06
C ASP A 73 12.68 -13.16 13.79
N THR A 74 12.43 -12.48 12.66
CA THR A 74 12.23 -13.17 11.37
C THR A 74 13.50 -13.88 10.90
N ASP A 75 14.68 -13.30 11.13
CA ASP A 75 15.96 -13.95 10.84
C ASP A 75 16.16 -15.21 11.69
N GLN A 76 15.85 -15.17 13.00
CA GLN A 76 15.92 -16.32 13.90
C GLN A 76 14.96 -17.44 13.52
N LYS A 77 13.83 -17.11 12.89
CA LYS A 77 12.85 -18.04 12.34
C LYS A 77 13.17 -18.55 10.94
N GLU A 78 14.33 -18.20 10.40
CA GLU A 78 14.75 -18.55 9.03
C GLU A 78 13.77 -18.07 7.93
N LEU A 79 13.06 -16.98 8.19
CA LEU A 79 12.13 -16.34 7.25
C LEU A 79 12.88 -15.31 6.41
N PHE A 80 13.17 -15.62 5.17
CA PHE A 80 13.80 -14.67 4.25
C PHE A 80 12.77 -13.68 3.69
N ILE A 81 12.79 -12.45 4.16
CA ILE A 81 11.93 -11.39 3.65
C ILE A 81 12.40 -10.99 2.25
N GLU A 82 11.83 -11.66 1.24
CA GLU A 82 12.08 -11.41 -0.18
C GLU A 82 11.27 -10.20 -0.68
N THR A 83 10.10 -9.94 -0.08
CA THR A 83 9.25 -8.81 -0.45
C THR A 83 8.78 -8.04 0.77
N VAL A 84 8.86 -6.71 0.69
CA VAL A 84 8.24 -5.80 1.66
C VAL A 84 7.14 -5.01 0.97
N VAL A 85 5.93 -5.02 1.54
CA VAL A 85 4.81 -4.21 1.05
C VAL A 85 4.45 -3.16 2.10
N LEU A 86 4.61 -1.89 1.73
CA LEU A 86 4.39 -0.75 2.59
C LEU A 86 2.96 -0.23 2.40
N ASN A 87 2.03 -0.83 3.13
CA ASN A 87 0.61 -0.54 3.04
C ASN A 87 0.11 0.39 4.18
N ALA A 88 0.70 0.32 5.37
CA ALA A 88 0.34 1.21 6.46
C ALA A 88 0.57 2.68 6.11
N ALA A 89 -0.41 3.53 6.39
CA ALA A 89 -0.33 4.97 6.12
C ALA A 89 -1.18 5.79 7.09
N ASP A 90 -0.75 7.02 7.35
CA ASP A 90 -1.61 8.07 7.89
C ASP A 90 -2.39 8.71 6.74
N LEU A 91 -3.70 8.63 6.80
CA LEU A 91 -4.60 9.13 5.75
C LEU A 91 -4.84 10.65 5.84
N GLY A 92 -4.24 11.34 6.81
CA GLY A 92 -4.36 12.79 6.97
C GLY A 92 -5.78 13.24 7.36
N TYR A 93 -6.48 12.46 8.18
CA TYR A 93 -7.80 12.86 8.66
C TYR A 93 -7.76 13.85 9.85
N GLY A 94 -6.56 14.10 10.42
CA GLY A 94 -6.42 14.89 11.62
C GLY A 94 -7.08 14.23 12.84
N THR A 95 -7.49 15.06 13.81
CA THR A 95 -8.18 14.61 15.02
C THR A 95 -9.68 14.35 14.80
N ASP A 96 -10.27 14.94 13.75
CA ASP A 96 -11.66 14.71 13.34
C ASP A 96 -11.69 14.08 11.92
N PRO A 97 -11.89 12.77 11.82
CA PRO A 97 -11.93 12.10 10.53
C PRO A 97 -13.01 12.59 9.57
N ALA A 98 -14.06 13.23 10.06
CA ALA A 98 -15.12 13.78 9.23
C ALA A 98 -14.72 15.07 8.50
N LYS A 99 -13.79 15.85 9.10
CA LYS A 99 -13.34 17.15 8.57
C LYS A 99 -12.06 17.05 7.76
N GLY A 100 -11.24 16.02 8.00
CA GLY A 100 -9.89 15.96 7.46
C GLY A 100 -8.99 17.03 8.08
N GLN A 101 -7.95 17.42 7.35
CA GLN A 101 -7.08 18.52 7.74
C GLN A 101 -7.54 19.81 7.03
N ASP A 102 -8.30 20.63 7.71
CA ASP A 102 -8.70 21.94 7.18
C ASP A 102 -7.45 22.79 6.87
N PHE A 103 -7.40 23.33 5.66
CA PHE A 103 -6.23 24.07 5.16
C PHE A 103 -5.85 25.27 6.04
N PHE A 104 -6.83 25.93 6.65
CA PHE A 104 -6.60 27.14 7.44
C PHE A 104 -6.27 26.88 8.90
N THR A 105 -6.48 25.65 9.39
CA THR A 105 -6.33 25.29 10.81
C THR A 105 -5.34 24.16 11.07
N VAL A 106 -4.91 23.42 10.04
CA VAL A 106 -3.93 22.33 10.20
C VAL A 106 -2.62 22.85 10.80
N SER A 107 -2.17 22.25 11.88
CA SER A 107 -0.90 22.60 12.51
C SER A 107 0.30 21.99 11.76
N ALA A 108 1.49 22.59 11.96
CA ALA A 108 2.74 22.03 11.43
C ALA A 108 3.00 20.61 11.97
N GLU A 109 2.61 20.34 13.22
CA GLU A 109 2.73 19.01 13.84
C GLU A 109 1.84 17.98 13.15
N GLU A 110 0.55 18.30 12.95
CA GLU A 110 -0.38 17.40 12.24
C GLU A 110 0.05 17.16 10.78
N PHE A 111 0.54 18.21 10.11
CA PHE A 111 1.07 18.11 8.75
C PHE A 111 2.32 17.21 8.73
N GLY A 112 3.28 17.47 9.62
CA GLY A 112 4.53 16.73 9.74
C GLY A 112 4.31 15.25 10.07
N ARG A 113 3.35 14.92 10.95
CA ARG A 113 3.01 13.55 11.32
C ARG A 113 2.66 12.68 10.11
N VAL A 114 1.94 13.24 9.11
CA VAL A 114 1.59 12.49 7.88
C VAL A 114 2.83 12.19 7.07
N PHE A 115 3.76 13.13 6.95
CA PHE A 115 5.03 12.92 6.27
C PHE A 115 5.91 11.93 7.01
N GLU A 116 6.01 12.08 8.30
CA GLU A 116 6.78 11.16 9.15
C GLU A 116 6.28 9.73 8.97
N THR A 117 4.97 9.52 9.12
CA THR A 117 4.38 8.18 8.97
C THR A 117 4.52 7.62 7.55
N ASN A 118 4.22 8.42 6.53
CA ASN A 118 4.12 7.92 5.16
C ASN A 118 5.47 7.85 4.43
N LEU A 119 6.48 8.59 4.86
CA LEU A 119 7.78 8.65 4.19
C LEU A 119 8.91 8.15 5.10
N VAL A 120 9.15 8.81 6.25
CA VAL A 120 10.32 8.53 7.07
C VAL A 120 10.32 7.10 7.58
N TRP A 121 9.22 6.65 8.16
CA TRP A 121 9.13 5.31 8.74
C TRP A 121 9.03 4.21 7.70
N ASN A 122 8.42 4.47 6.55
CA ASN A 122 8.49 3.54 5.42
C ASN A 122 9.93 3.37 4.91
N PHE A 123 10.70 4.47 4.83
CA PHE A 123 12.14 4.39 4.55
C PHE A 123 12.89 3.52 5.56
N MET A 124 12.61 3.68 6.86
CA MET A 124 13.27 2.92 7.92
C MET A 124 12.97 1.41 7.83
N ILE A 125 11.75 1.04 7.50
CA ILE A 125 11.36 -0.36 7.26
C ILE A 125 12.11 -0.92 6.05
N VAL A 126 12.12 -0.19 4.91
CA VAL A 126 12.85 -0.60 3.70
C VAL A 126 14.33 -0.77 4.01
N ARG A 127 14.95 0.14 4.78
CA ARG A 127 16.35 0.03 5.17
C ARG A 127 16.66 -1.29 5.89
N GLN A 128 15.81 -1.71 6.83
CA GLN A 128 15.99 -3.00 7.53
C GLN A 128 15.83 -4.20 6.59
N ALA A 129 14.85 -4.17 5.70
CA ALA A 129 14.69 -5.21 4.69
C ALA A 129 15.87 -5.25 3.70
N ALA A 130 16.29 -4.09 3.17
CA ALA A 130 17.35 -3.99 2.18
C ALA A 130 18.71 -4.46 2.70
N LEU A 131 19.00 -4.27 4.00
CA LEU A 131 20.21 -4.83 4.63
C LEU A 131 20.29 -6.35 4.46
N ARG A 132 19.17 -7.05 4.57
CA ARG A 132 19.06 -8.50 4.43
C ARG A 132 18.96 -8.94 2.96
N MET A 133 18.13 -8.26 2.17
CA MET A 133 17.95 -8.54 0.75
C MET A 133 19.26 -8.47 -0.03
N ARG A 134 20.13 -7.49 0.26
CA ARG A 134 21.42 -7.33 -0.43
C ARG A 134 22.35 -8.51 -0.20
N GLU A 135 22.29 -9.19 0.94
CA GLU A 135 23.11 -10.37 1.25
C GLU A 135 22.71 -11.57 0.37
N HIS A 136 21.44 -11.58 -0.05
CA HIS A 136 20.88 -12.58 -0.95
C HIS A 136 20.92 -12.16 -2.43
N GLY A 137 21.30 -10.92 -2.73
CA GLY A 137 21.30 -10.37 -4.10
C GLY A 137 19.90 -10.32 -4.74
N LYS A 138 18.83 -10.33 -3.94
CA LYS A 138 17.43 -10.37 -4.40
C LYS A 138 16.49 -9.73 -3.41
N GLY A 139 15.52 -8.96 -3.93
CA GLY A 139 14.45 -8.41 -3.11
C GLY A 139 13.45 -7.58 -3.92
N ALA A 140 12.30 -7.31 -3.31
CA ALA A 140 11.31 -6.41 -3.88
C ALA A 140 10.69 -5.51 -2.79
N VAL A 141 10.60 -4.24 -3.10
CA VAL A 141 9.90 -3.24 -2.29
C VAL A 141 8.69 -2.75 -3.08
N VAL A 142 7.51 -2.84 -2.48
CA VAL A 142 6.25 -2.41 -3.09
C VAL A 142 5.59 -1.37 -2.17
N PHE A 143 5.49 -0.15 -2.65
CA PHE A 143 4.73 0.89 -1.96
C PHE A 143 3.26 0.84 -2.38
N ILE A 144 2.35 1.01 -1.41
CA ILE A 144 0.95 1.29 -1.68
C ILE A 144 0.76 2.81 -1.57
N GLY A 145 0.81 3.44 -2.73
CA GLY A 145 0.64 4.87 -2.92
C GLY A 145 -0.81 5.32 -2.91
N SER A 146 -1.14 6.20 -3.83
CA SER A 146 -2.51 6.64 -4.14
C SER A 146 -2.51 7.46 -5.43
N ASN A 147 -3.56 7.42 -6.22
CA ASN A 147 -3.76 8.34 -7.34
C ASN A 147 -3.93 9.81 -6.90
N THR A 148 -4.12 10.05 -5.59
CA THR A 148 -4.12 11.41 -5.01
C THR A 148 -2.76 12.12 -5.11
N ALA A 149 -1.71 11.40 -5.45
CA ALA A 149 -0.42 11.99 -5.82
C ALA A 149 -0.51 12.85 -7.09
N TYR A 150 -1.49 12.57 -7.97
CA TYR A 150 -1.73 13.30 -9.23
C TYR A 150 -3.06 14.06 -9.25
N ARG A 151 -4.05 13.62 -8.49
CA ARG A 151 -5.42 14.14 -8.47
C ARG A 151 -5.82 14.44 -7.03
N ALA A 152 -5.57 15.66 -6.57
CA ALA A 152 -5.81 16.05 -5.19
C ALA A 152 -7.29 15.94 -4.80
N ILE A 153 -7.50 15.68 -3.52
CA ILE A 153 -8.82 15.73 -2.88
C ILE A 153 -8.84 16.85 -1.81
N PRO A 154 -9.98 17.48 -1.57
CA PRO A 154 -10.08 18.57 -0.59
C PRO A 154 -9.65 18.13 0.83
N ASN A 155 -9.06 19.03 1.58
CA ASN A 155 -8.66 18.85 2.98
C ASN A 155 -7.73 17.65 3.22
N ARG A 156 -6.81 17.40 2.27
CA ARG A 156 -5.83 16.31 2.32
C ARG A 156 -4.45 16.73 1.82
N THR A 157 -4.08 17.98 2.02
CA THR A 157 -2.82 18.54 1.46
C THR A 157 -1.61 17.72 1.90
N ALA A 158 -1.46 17.44 3.19
CA ALA A 158 -0.34 16.63 3.70
C ALA A 158 -0.34 15.21 3.12
N TYR A 159 -1.51 14.57 3.05
CA TYR A 159 -1.65 13.24 2.48
C TYR A 159 -1.28 13.21 0.99
N CYS A 160 -1.87 14.09 0.18
CA CYS A 160 -1.56 14.17 -1.26
C CYS A 160 -0.07 14.42 -1.50
N ALA A 161 0.52 15.36 -0.76
CA ALA A 161 1.94 15.67 -0.87
C ALA A 161 2.82 14.49 -0.42
N SER A 162 2.46 13.78 0.65
CA SER A 162 3.19 12.59 1.09
C SER A 162 3.12 11.44 0.06
N LYS A 163 1.97 11.25 -0.60
CA LYS A 163 1.83 10.25 -1.67
C LYS A 163 2.60 10.62 -2.93
N GLY A 164 2.71 11.92 -3.26
CA GLY A 164 3.63 12.40 -4.30
C GLY A 164 5.10 12.18 -3.93
N GLY A 165 5.48 12.49 -2.70
CA GLY A 165 6.82 12.21 -2.16
C GLY A 165 7.16 10.71 -2.19
N MET A 166 6.19 9.84 -1.95
CA MET A 166 6.38 8.38 -2.01
C MET A 166 6.75 7.89 -3.42
N ILE A 167 6.20 8.50 -4.48
CA ILE A 167 6.58 8.19 -5.86
C ILE A 167 8.05 8.54 -6.10
N ALA A 168 8.47 9.74 -5.70
CA ALA A 168 9.85 10.16 -5.83
C ALA A 168 10.80 9.27 -5.02
N MET A 169 10.42 8.91 -3.79
CA MET A 169 11.18 8.02 -2.92
C MET A 169 11.31 6.61 -3.53
N ALA A 170 10.25 6.03 -4.10
CA ALA A 170 10.31 4.74 -4.76
C ALA A 170 11.28 4.72 -5.95
N LYS A 171 11.30 5.81 -6.75
CA LYS A 171 12.25 5.97 -7.87
C LYS A 171 13.70 6.11 -7.40
N ALA A 172 13.95 6.91 -6.37
CA ALA A 172 15.28 7.04 -5.79
C ALA A 172 15.79 5.71 -5.24
N MET A 173 14.95 4.99 -4.47
CA MET A 173 15.29 3.66 -3.96
C MET A 173 15.51 2.63 -5.07
N ALA A 174 14.79 2.71 -6.20
CA ALA A 174 15.01 1.83 -7.34
C ALA A 174 16.42 1.99 -7.92
N VAL A 175 16.95 3.22 -7.93
CA VAL A 175 18.32 3.51 -8.36
C VAL A 175 19.34 3.03 -7.33
N ASP A 176 19.12 3.37 -6.04
CA ASP A 176 20.07 3.06 -4.96
C ASP A 176 20.17 1.56 -4.68
N LEU A 177 19.05 0.83 -4.78
CA LEU A 177 18.96 -0.58 -4.42
C LEU A 177 19.14 -1.54 -5.62
N GLY A 178 18.97 -1.04 -6.84
CA GLY A 178 19.11 -1.82 -8.08
C GLY A 178 20.44 -2.58 -8.20
N PRO A 179 21.61 -2.00 -7.88
CA PRO A 179 22.90 -2.70 -7.90
C PRO A 179 22.97 -3.92 -6.98
N TYR A 180 22.08 -4.04 -6.02
CA TYR A 180 21.99 -5.17 -5.08
C TYR A 180 20.89 -6.19 -5.46
N GLY A 181 20.32 -6.08 -6.67
CA GLY A 181 19.26 -6.97 -7.11
C GLY A 181 17.90 -6.72 -6.46
N ILE A 182 17.70 -5.54 -5.85
CA ILE A 182 16.47 -5.16 -5.15
C ILE A 182 15.66 -4.22 -6.04
N ARG A 183 14.43 -4.60 -6.34
CA ARG A 183 13.49 -3.78 -7.14
C ARG A 183 12.62 -2.94 -6.21
N CYS A 184 12.22 -1.77 -6.66
CA CYS A 184 11.37 -0.87 -5.89
C CYS A 184 10.31 -0.24 -6.80
N ASN A 185 9.02 -0.52 -6.53
CA ASN A 185 7.90 -0.07 -7.35
C ASN A 185 6.75 0.45 -6.48
N ILE A 186 5.79 1.12 -7.09
CA ILE A 186 4.65 1.69 -6.39
C ILE A 186 3.33 1.40 -7.11
N VAL A 187 2.35 0.90 -6.36
CA VAL A 187 0.96 0.78 -6.79
C VAL A 187 0.22 2.05 -6.37
N LEU A 188 -0.59 2.60 -7.25
CA LEU A 188 -1.36 3.84 -7.03
C LEU A 188 -2.86 3.52 -7.08
N PRO A 189 -3.47 3.08 -5.98
CA PRO A 189 -4.90 2.84 -5.92
C PRO A 189 -5.71 4.13 -6.14
N GLY A 190 -6.88 3.96 -6.76
CA GLY A 190 -7.97 4.92 -6.67
C GLY A 190 -8.83 4.72 -5.43
N THR A 191 -10.13 4.97 -5.56
CA THR A 191 -11.10 4.62 -4.52
C THR A 191 -11.24 3.11 -4.43
N ILE A 192 -11.19 2.58 -3.20
CA ILE A 192 -11.33 1.16 -2.90
C ILE A 192 -12.63 0.95 -2.12
N LYS A 193 -13.35 -0.13 -2.39
CA LYS A 193 -14.55 -0.57 -1.66
C LYS A 193 -14.21 -1.03 -0.24
N THR A 194 -13.80 -0.08 0.61
CA THR A 194 -13.56 -0.36 2.03
C THR A 194 -14.87 -0.39 2.81
N GLU A 195 -14.88 -1.02 3.98
CA GLU A 195 -16.03 -0.96 4.90
C GLU A 195 -16.50 0.47 5.16
N ARG A 196 -15.53 1.39 5.33
CA ARG A 196 -15.81 2.81 5.50
C ARG A 196 -16.50 3.41 4.27
N TRP A 197 -16.04 3.07 3.06
CA TRP A 197 -16.66 3.54 1.82
C TRP A 197 -18.08 3.00 1.69
N VAL A 198 -18.31 1.74 2.01
CA VAL A 198 -19.64 1.13 2.02
C VAL A 198 -20.55 1.84 3.03
N ALA A 199 -20.05 2.12 4.22
CA ALA A 199 -20.80 2.81 5.27
C ALA A 199 -21.18 4.28 4.93
N MET A 200 -20.51 4.91 3.95
CA MET A 200 -20.88 6.26 3.48
C MET A 200 -22.20 6.30 2.69
N GLY A 201 -22.64 5.17 2.11
CA GLY A 201 -23.89 5.11 1.34
C GLY A 201 -24.00 6.21 0.29
N ASP A 202 -25.10 6.97 0.30
CA ASP A 202 -25.37 8.05 -0.66
C ASP A 202 -24.39 9.25 -0.57
N LYS A 203 -23.55 9.30 0.49
CA LYS A 203 -22.50 10.32 0.64
C LYS A 203 -21.21 9.98 -0.10
N GLN A 204 -21.17 8.89 -0.83
CA GLN A 204 -20.02 8.53 -1.65
C GLN A 204 -19.81 9.56 -2.76
N ILE A 205 -18.69 10.29 -2.68
CA ILE A 205 -18.32 11.30 -3.68
C ILE A 205 -17.84 10.62 -4.97
N VAL A 206 -17.18 9.48 -4.84
CA VAL A 206 -16.65 8.70 -5.96
C VAL A 206 -17.27 7.31 -5.91
N ASN A 207 -17.98 6.99 -6.97
CA ASN A 207 -18.55 5.66 -7.21
C ASN A 207 -18.15 5.18 -8.61
N GLY A 208 -18.56 3.98 -8.98
CA GLY A 208 -18.25 3.41 -10.28
C GLY A 208 -18.72 4.25 -11.49
N GLU A 209 -19.70 5.15 -11.31
CA GLU A 209 -20.18 6.00 -12.40
C GLU A 209 -19.12 7.00 -12.91
N LEU A 210 -18.12 7.33 -12.09
CA LEU A 210 -17.03 8.26 -12.44
C LEU A 210 -15.78 7.55 -12.99
N THR A 211 -15.77 6.22 -13.01
CA THR A 211 -14.67 5.46 -13.59
C THR A 211 -14.99 4.99 -15.01
N PRO A 212 -14.06 5.04 -15.96
CA PRO A 212 -14.27 4.51 -17.32
C PRO A 212 -14.68 3.04 -17.35
N ILE A 213 -14.16 2.21 -16.45
CA ILE A 213 -14.54 0.79 -16.35
C ILE A 213 -15.96 0.61 -15.79
N GLY A 214 -16.47 1.58 -15.03
CA GLY A 214 -17.81 1.55 -14.44
C GLY A 214 -17.87 0.95 -13.05
N ASP A 215 -16.73 0.66 -12.44
CA ASP A 215 -16.61 0.21 -11.05
C ASP A 215 -15.36 0.78 -10.38
N ILE A 216 -15.33 0.78 -9.06
CA ILE A 216 -14.15 1.10 -8.27
C ILE A 216 -13.45 -0.18 -7.82
N SER A 217 -12.17 -0.06 -7.51
CA SER A 217 -11.35 -1.21 -7.10
C SER A 217 -11.85 -1.85 -5.81
N ASP A 218 -11.66 -3.14 -5.69
CA ASP A 218 -11.72 -3.86 -4.43
C ASP A 218 -10.29 -4.14 -3.88
N PHE A 219 -10.22 -4.88 -2.79
CA PHE A 219 -8.93 -5.19 -2.17
C PHE A 219 -8.07 -6.13 -3.03
N GLU A 220 -8.71 -7.03 -3.77
CA GLU A 220 -8.04 -8.02 -4.61
C GLU A 220 -7.32 -7.35 -5.80
N ASP A 221 -7.92 -6.32 -6.41
CA ASP A 221 -7.28 -5.57 -7.49
C ASP A 221 -5.92 -4.98 -7.06
N ILE A 222 -5.86 -4.49 -5.83
CA ILE A 222 -4.62 -3.94 -5.29
C ILE A 222 -3.64 -5.05 -4.90
N ALA A 223 -4.15 -6.17 -4.41
CA ALA A 223 -3.35 -7.33 -4.03
C ALA A 223 -2.66 -7.95 -5.26
N GLU A 224 -3.37 -8.08 -6.39
CA GLU A 224 -2.79 -8.58 -7.64
C GLU A 224 -1.70 -7.65 -8.19
N ALA A 225 -1.91 -6.34 -8.13
CA ALA A 225 -0.91 -5.35 -8.53
C ALA A 225 0.35 -5.42 -7.63
N ALA A 226 0.16 -5.56 -6.32
CA ALA A 226 1.26 -5.71 -5.37
C ALA A 226 2.01 -7.03 -5.58
N TRP A 227 1.29 -8.12 -5.84
CA TRP A 227 1.88 -9.41 -6.21
C TRP A 227 2.71 -9.32 -7.49
N TYR A 228 2.19 -8.69 -8.54
CA TYR A 228 2.95 -8.49 -9.78
C TYR A 228 4.30 -7.83 -9.50
N PHE A 229 4.32 -6.72 -8.77
CA PHE A 229 5.56 -6.01 -8.46
C PHE A 229 6.49 -6.78 -7.51
N GLY A 230 5.97 -7.57 -6.60
CA GLY A 230 6.78 -8.34 -5.66
C GLY A 230 7.31 -9.67 -6.23
N SER A 231 6.67 -10.21 -7.26
CA SER A 231 7.00 -11.51 -7.85
C SER A 231 8.04 -11.44 -8.97
N ASP A 232 8.52 -12.61 -9.40
CA ASP A 232 9.44 -12.75 -10.54
C ASP A 232 8.79 -12.37 -11.90
N ALA A 233 7.45 -12.22 -11.96
CA ALA A 233 6.75 -11.71 -13.16
C ALA A 233 7.21 -10.29 -13.53
N SER A 234 7.72 -9.53 -12.57
CA SER A 234 8.24 -8.17 -12.76
C SER A 234 9.76 -8.07 -12.60
N LYS A 235 10.51 -9.15 -12.87
CA LYS A 235 11.97 -9.23 -12.63
C LYS A 235 12.81 -8.11 -13.26
N ASN A 236 12.32 -7.48 -14.31
CA ASN A 236 13.00 -6.36 -14.99
C ASN A 236 12.20 -5.05 -14.86
N VAL A 237 11.37 -4.92 -13.80
CA VAL A 237 10.57 -3.73 -13.55
C VAL A 237 10.98 -3.13 -12.20
N THR A 238 11.57 -1.94 -12.23
CA THR A 238 11.92 -1.15 -11.05
C THR A 238 11.73 0.34 -11.32
N GLY A 239 11.36 1.12 -10.32
CA GLY A 239 11.01 2.54 -10.45
C GLY A 239 9.67 2.79 -11.14
N ALA A 240 8.86 1.76 -11.35
CA ALA A 240 7.60 1.85 -12.06
C ALA A 240 6.43 2.20 -11.13
N GLU A 241 5.42 2.82 -11.75
CA GLU A 241 4.15 3.17 -11.15
C GLU A 241 3.04 2.38 -11.83
N LEU A 242 2.15 1.77 -11.06
CA LEU A 242 0.97 1.08 -11.58
C LEU A 242 -0.28 1.68 -10.96
N THR A 243 -1.04 2.43 -11.77
CA THR A 243 -2.31 2.99 -11.32
C THR A 243 -3.42 1.96 -11.43
N VAL A 244 -4.15 1.74 -10.33
CA VAL A 244 -5.27 0.82 -10.21
C VAL A 244 -6.48 1.62 -9.73
N ASP A 245 -7.20 2.26 -10.64
CA ASP A 245 -8.26 3.21 -10.32
C ASP A 245 -9.44 3.21 -11.31
N GLY A 246 -9.57 2.15 -12.08
CA GLY A 246 -10.64 2.03 -13.09
C GLY A 246 -10.53 3.04 -14.23
N GLY A 247 -9.34 3.66 -14.42
CA GLY A 247 -9.10 4.68 -15.45
C GLY A 247 -9.51 6.10 -15.04
N MET A 248 -9.88 6.31 -13.78
CA MET A 248 -10.31 7.63 -13.30
C MET A 248 -9.25 8.71 -13.55
N SER A 249 -7.97 8.41 -13.26
CA SER A 249 -6.88 9.39 -13.41
C SER A 249 -6.52 9.70 -14.86
N CYS A 250 -6.94 8.88 -15.82
CA CYS A 250 -6.70 9.09 -17.25
C CYS A 250 -7.64 10.13 -17.86
N GLN A 251 -8.73 10.46 -17.18
CA GLN A 251 -9.74 11.39 -17.71
C GLN A 251 -9.27 12.83 -17.53
N LEU A 252 -9.33 13.61 -18.63
CA LEU A 252 -9.12 15.06 -18.56
C LEU A 252 -10.27 15.72 -17.78
N TYR A 253 -11.50 15.33 -18.06
CA TYR A 253 -12.72 15.74 -17.35
C TYR A 253 -13.49 14.51 -16.92
N PRO A 254 -13.69 14.27 -15.60
CA PRO A 254 -14.54 13.19 -15.14
C PRO A 254 -15.98 13.38 -15.62
N VAL A 255 -16.47 12.46 -16.42
CA VAL A 255 -17.84 12.45 -16.94
C VAL A 255 -18.51 11.16 -16.49
N LYS A 256 -19.77 11.25 -16.08
CA LYS A 256 -20.52 10.06 -15.69
C LYS A 256 -20.60 9.06 -16.85
N LEU A 257 -20.42 7.78 -16.54
CA LEU A 257 -20.37 6.70 -17.51
C LEU A 257 -21.58 6.70 -18.48
N ASN A 258 -22.77 7.05 -18.00
CA ASN A 258 -23.97 7.15 -18.82
C ASN A 258 -23.91 8.29 -19.85
N GLU A 259 -23.24 9.39 -19.52
CA GLU A 259 -22.99 10.49 -20.44
C GLU A 259 -21.98 10.09 -21.50
N TRP A 260 -20.91 9.38 -21.14
CA TRP A 260 -19.97 8.80 -22.10
C TRP A 260 -20.65 7.86 -23.09
N LYS A 261 -21.52 6.97 -22.63
CA LYS A 261 -22.30 6.07 -23.50
C LYS A 261 -23.20 6.83 -24.46
N ARG A 262 -23.77 7.96 -24.04
CA ARG A 262 -24.56 8.86 -24.88
C ARG A 262 -23.70 9.52 -25.95
N ILE A 263 -22.55 10.08 -25.59
CA ILE A 263 -21.61 10.73 -26.52
C ILE A 263 -21.12 9.71 -27.56
N ALA A 264 -20.67 8.53 -27.13
CA ALA A 264 -20.17 7.49 -28.02
C ALA A 264 -21.24 6.97 -29.03
N LYS A 265 -22.53 6.98 -28.64
CA LYS A 265 -23.62 6.65 -29.56
C LYS A 265 -23.94 7.76 -30.57
N ALA A 266 -23.71 9.03 -30.20
CA ALA A 266 -23.94 10.17 -31.05
C ALA A 266 -22.88 10.35 -32.16
N VAL A 267 -21.73 9.72 -32.02
CA VAL A 267 -20.59 9.77 -32.98
C VAL A 267 -20.70 8.66 -34.04
N LYS A 268 -21.61 7.70 -33.87
CA LYS A 268 -21.95 6.70 -34.89
C LYS A 268 -23.05 7.17 -35.80
#